data_60cf2e442eac860f31d7cba79c05eeab
#
_entry.id   60cf2e442eac860f31d7cba79c05eeab
#
_cell.length_a   1.000
_cell.length_b   1.000
_cell.length_c   1.000
_cell.angle_alpha   90.00
_cell.angle_beta   90.00
_cell.angle_gamma   90.00
#
_symmetry.space_group_name_H-M   'P 1'
#
loop_
_entity.id
_entity.type
_entity.pdbx_description
1 polymer ?
#
loop_
_entity_poly.entity_id
_entity_poly.type
_entity_poly.pdbx_seq_one_letter_code
_entity_poly.pdbx_strand_id
1 'polypeptide(L)'
;MLAQALALAAWLGLAPAASAQLQPLQQATAPLTQGVSRAVDPLLDRTTASLDRALSQARQLQQRQLLRRHRDVLDTDSYDNLVVRGQVLALAPTAEGLARARAAGFTDQAPRRLESLGLEIVPLRAPAGQSTRQAIQTLRKLDPAGSYDYDHLYSGSGGLTTGSVGSGTSGTAASGSPWRVGLIDSGVDAAHPALRGAQLQRWGCDGQLHPDVHGTAVASLLVGDGRQAQPGVQLFAADVYCGAPTGGNALGVAQGLAWLAQQQVRVVNLSLVGPDNAVLKRAVAAAIARGMVLVAAVGNDGPAAAPLFPSAYPQVIGVTAVDPRDRVLPEAGRGEQVDLAAVGAQLQAATPGGKFQRVRGTSFAAPRVAALAAQLLAAQPNADADALLGALAAQARDLGKPGPDPVYGRGLVPGLEDERAATSSGGMEEARSQVRSAP
;
A
#
# COMPACT_ATOMS: atom_id res chain seq x y z
N MET A 1 55.51 54.27 -15.35
CA MET A 1 56.20 53.45 -16.37
C MET A 1 55.76 51.99 -16.16
N LEU A 2 54.83 51.61 -16.94
CA LEU A 2 54.76 50.50 -17.94
C LEU A 2 55.46 49.22 -17.50
N ALA A 3 54.67 48.14 -17.32
CA ALA A 3 54.63 46.98 -18.20
C ALA A 3 53.53 46.00 -17.79
N GLN A 4 52.72 45.64 -18.75
CA GLN A 4 51.70 44.61 -18.76
C GLN A 4 52.38 43.22 -18.85
N ALA A 5 51.83 42.24 -18.16
CA ALA A 5 52.02 40.84 -18.51
C ALA A 5 50.72 40.04 -18.34
N LEU A 6 50.19 39.54 -19.45
CA LEU A 6 49.09 38.59 -19.56
C LEU A 6 49.44 37.26 -18.84
N ALA A 7 48.52 36.73 -18.07
CA ALA A 7 48.50 35.34 -17.65
C ALA A 7 47.17 34.72 -18.05
N LEU A 8 47.22 33.78 -19.01
CA LEU A 8 46.14 32.82 -19.33
C LEU A 8 45.88 31.93 -18.10
N ALA A 9 44.70 31.97 -17.58
CA ALA A 9 44.19 31.00 -16.61
C ALA A 9 43.40 29.92 -17.36
N ALA A 10 43.93 28.72 -17.37
CA ALA A 10 43.23 27.53 -17.87
C ALA A 10 42.15 27.12 -16.85
N TRP A 11 40.90 27.13 -17.28
CA TRP A 11 39.78 26.58 -16.55
C TRP A 11 39.80 25.06 -16.68
N LEU A 12 40.20 24.36 -15.63
CA LEU A 12 39.89 22.95 -15.42
C LEU A 12 38.56 22.87 -14.69
N GLY A 13 37.50 22.57 -15.44
CA GLY A 13 36.19 22.31 -14.89
C GLY A 13 36.16 21.00 -14.11
N LEU A 14 36.02 21.09 -12.81
CA LEU A 14 35.60 20.00 -11.95
C LEU A 14 34.07 19.88 -12.04
N ALA A 15 33.59 18.87 -12.76
CA ALA A 15 32.21 18.50 -12.80
C ALA A 15 31.79 17.86 -11.44
N PRO A 16 30.62 18.19 -10.89
CA PRO A 16 30.09 17.49 -9.73
C PRO A 16 29.50 16.14 -10.16
N ALA A 17 30.22 15.07 -9.96
CA ALA A 17 29.76 13.71 -10.16
C ALA A 17 29.15 13.21 -8.86
N ALA A 18 27.83 13.27 -8.69
CA ALA A 18 27.09 12.44 -7.71
C ALA A 18 25.55 12.53 -7.75
N SER A 19 24.92 13.32 -8.63
CA SER A 19 23.45 13.43 -8.65
C SER A 19 22.77 12.93 -9.94
N ALA A 20 23.54 12.36 -10.86
CA ALA A 20 23.03 11.99 -12.20
C ALA A 20 22.53 10.55 -12.34
N GLN A 21 22.58 9.70 -11.31
CA GLN A 21 22.28 8.26 -11.49
C GLN A 21 20.86 7.85 -11.09
N LEU A 22 20.03 8.75 -10.54
CA LEU A 22 18.61 8.47 -10.31
C LEU A 22 17.66 9.04 -11.38
N GLN A 23 18.16 9.91 -12.25
CA GLN A 23 17.36 10.51 -13.33
C GLN A 23 16.98 9.56 -14.48
N PRO A 24 17.74 8.53 -14.85
CA PRO A 24 17.35 7.64 -15.94
C PRO A 24 16.08 6.83 -15.68
N LEU A 25 15.79 6.48 -14.42
CA LEU A 25 14.58 5.72 -14.07
C LEU A 25 13.31 6.57 -14.11
N GLN A 26 13.41 7.86 -13.83
CA GLN A 26 12.28 8.79 -13.95
C GLN A 26 12.02 9.22 -15.39
N GLN A 27 13.05 9.24 -16.26
CA GLN A 27 12.91 9.55 -17.68
C GLN A 27 12.48 8.36 -18.52
N ALA A 28 12.72 7.12 -18.08
CA ALA A 28 12.24 5.92 -18.77
C ALA A 28 10.71 5.74 -18.68
N THR A 29 10.02 6.51 -17.82
CA THR A 29 8.56 6.57 -17.74
C THR A 29 7.95 7.75 -18.50
N ALA A 30 8.75 8.56 -19.22
CA ALA A 30 8.24 9.56 -20.13
C ALA A 30 7.58 8.89 -21.36
N PRO A 31 6.46 9.39 -21.88
CA PRO A 31 5.65 8.69 -22.86
C PRO A 31 6.37 8.54 -24.20
N LEU A 32 6.71 7.30 -24.52
CA LEU A 32 6.93 6.93 -25.92
C LEU A 32 5.57 6.86 -26.61
N THR A 33 5.06 8.00 -27.01
CA THR A 33 3.84 8.11 -27.80
C THR A 33 4.20 8.51 -29.22
N GLN A 34 4.04 7.58 -30.15
CA GLN A 34 3.23 7.68 -31.35
C GLN A 34 3.73 6.72 -32.44
N GLY A 35 2.81 5.87 -32.87
CA GLY A 35 2.81 5.24 -34.18
C GLY A 35 3.75 4.07 -34.36
N VAL A 36 3.26 2.85 -34.17
CA VAL A 36 3.35 1.72 -35.11
C VAL A 36 2.65 0.50 -34.49
N SER A 37 1.44 0.23 -34.89
CA SER A 37 0.79 -1.07 -34.71
C SER A 37 1.36 -2.05 -35.74
N ARG A 38 1.74 -3.26 -35.28
CA ARG A 38 1.99 -4.51 -36.02
C ARG A 38 3.41 -5.05 -36.20
N ALA A 39 4.44 -4.39 -35.70
CA ALA A 39 5.78 -5.04 -35.68
C ALA A 39 6.38 -5.04 -34.24
N VAL A 40 5.55 -4.95 -33.22
CA VAL A 40 5.92 -4.43 -31.90
C VAL A 40 6.07 -5.52 -30.84
N ASP A 41 5.49 -6.74 -31.01
CA ASP A 41 5.50 -7.74 -29.95
C ASP A 41 6.90 -8.20 -29.51
N PRO A 42 7.88 -8.49 -30.37
CA PRO A 42 9.22 -8.90 -29.91
C PRO A 42 10.06 -7.76 -29.33
N LEU A 43 9.77 -6.51 -29.71
CA LEU A 43 10.44 -5.32 -29.15
C LEU A 43 9.82 -4.91 -27.81
N LEU A 44 8.50 -5.06 -27.65
CA LEU A 44 7.79 -4.86 -26.39
C LEU A 44 8.24 -5.89 -25.34
N ASP A 45 8.38 -7.16 -25.70
CA ASP A 45 8.86 -8.20 -24.78
C ASP A 45 10.30 -7.93 -24.32
N ARG A 46 11.16 -7.44 -25.20
CA ARG A 46 12.53 -7.07 -24.82
C ARG A 46 12.57 -5.81 -23.94
N THR A 47 11.70 -4.83 -24.18
CA THR A 47 11.60 -3.62 -23.36
C THR A 47 10.95 -3.90 -22.02
N THR A 48 9.93 -4.75 -21.95
CA THR A 48 9.32 -5.19 -20.68
C THR A 48 10.32 -5.99 -19.85
N ALA A 49 11.01 -6.98 -20.42
CA ALA A 49 12.03 -7.75 -19.70
C ALA A 49 13.22 -6.91 -19.23
N SER A 50 13.57 -5.82 -19.91
CA SER A 50 14.60 -4.88 -19.47
C SER A 50 14.10 -3.98 -18.33
N LEU A 51 12.85 -3.55 -18.39
CA LEU A 51 12.20 -2.79 -17.32
C LEU A 51 12.06 -3.63 -16.06
N ASP A 52 11.60 -4.88 -16.16
CA ASP A 52 11.48 -5.80 -15.02
C ASP A 52 12.81 -6.01 -14.32
N ARG A 53 13.88 -6.22 -15.09
CA ARG A 53 15.23 -6.32 -14.52
C ARG A 53 15.65 -5.05 -13.80
N ALA A 54 15.37 -3.87 -14.38
CA ALA A 54 15.69 -2.59 -13.75
C ALA A 54 14.90 -2.36 -12.46
N LEU A 55 13.61 -2.68 -12.44
CA LEU A 55 12.76 -2.57 -11.24
C LEU A 55 13.23 -3.53 -10.13
N SER A 56 13.49 -4.78 -10.48
CA SER A 56 14.02 -5.77 -9.53
C SER A 56 15.37 -5.35 -8.95
N GLN A 57 16.27 -4.84 -9.78
CA GLN A 57 17.57 -4.31 -9.33
C GLN A 57 17.42 -3.09 -8.43
N ALA A 58 16.52 -2.15 -8.79
CA ALA A 58 16.25 -0.96 -7.98
C ALA A 58 15.75 -1.35 -6.59
N ARG A 59 14.80 -2.29 -6.49
CA ARG A 59 14.31 -2.83 -5.22
C ARG A 59 15.43 -3.48 -4.41
N GLN A 60 16.21 -4.36 -5.01
CA GLN A 60 17.33 -5.01 -4.31
C GLN A 60 18.35 -3.98 -3.79
N LEU A 61 18.65 -2.95 -4.57
CA LEU A 61 19.53 -1.86 -4.15
C LEU A 61 18.94 -1.10 -2.97
N GLN A 62 17.66 -0.77 -3.01
CA GLN A 62 16.95 -0.10 -1.91
C GLN A 62 16.98 -0.96 -0.64
N GLN A 63 16.67 -2.25 -0.72
CA GLN A 63 16.70 -3.18 0.41
C GLN A 63 18.13 -3.30 1.01
N ARG A 64 19.15 -3.43 0.14
CA ARG A 64 20.55 -3.47 0.58
C ARG A 64 21.01 -2.16 1.23
N GLN A 65 20.53 -1.01 0.75
CA GLN A 65 20.82 0.29 1.37
C GLN A 65 20.14 0.40 2.74
N LEU A 66 18.86 0.00 2.84
CA LEU A 66 18.13 0.00 4.09
C LEU A 66 18.81 -0.91 5.13
N LEU A 67 19.13 -2.14 4.75
CA LEU A 67 19.87 -3.08 5.58
C LEU A 67 21.21 -2.52 6.05
N ARG A 68 21.97 -1.85 5.16
CA ARG A 68 23.28 -1.26 5.53
C ARG A 68 23.14 -0.11 6.51
N ARG A 69 22.10 0.73 6.37
CA ARG A 69 21.86 1.89 7.24
C ARG A 69 21.31 1.49 8.62
N HIS A 70 20.61 0.37 8.70
CA HIS A 70 19.87 -0.06 9.89
C HIS A 70 20.28 -1.48 10.33
N ARG A 71 21.57 -1.80 10.26
CA ARG A 71 22.11 -3.12 10.65
C ARG A 71 21.87 -3.49 12.09
N ASP A 72 21.69 -2.52 12.94
CA ASP A 72 21.38 -2.67 14.37
C ASP A 72 19.97 -3.26 14.59
N VAL A 73 19.02 -2.95 13.72
CA VAL A 73 17.61 -3.36 13.85
C VAL A 73 17.14 -4.30 12.73
N LEU A 74 17.87 -4.41 11.61
CA LEU A 74 17.50 -5.23 10.47
C LEU A 74 18.44 -6.42 10.25
N ASP A 75 17.82 -7.50 9.75
CA ASP A 75 18.47 -8.70 9.23
C ASP A 75 17.73 -9.17 7.98
N THR A 76 18.06 -10.33 7.42
CA THR A 76 17.35 -10.93 6.30
C THR A 76 16.96 -12.38 6.56
N ASP A 77 15.88 -12.82 5.92
CA ASP A 77 15.51 -14.23 5.82
C ASP A 77 16.33 -14.97 4.76
N SER A 78 16.04 -16.25 4.50
CA SER A 78 16.73 -17.08 3.50
C SER A 78 16.52 -16.65 2.05
N TYR A 79 15.56 -15.78 1.79
CA TYR A 79 15.23 -15.22 0.47
C TYR A 79 15.64 -13.75 0.33
N ASP A 80 16.47 -13.26 1.27
CA ASP A 80 16.93 -11.87 1.37
C ASP A 80 15.82 -10.82 1.66
N ASN A 81 14.62 -11.25 2.09
CA ASN A 81 13.62 -10.32 2.57
C ASN A 81 14.06 -9.72 3.92
N LEU A 82 13.74 -8.44 4.13
CA LEU A 82 14.07 -7.73 5.35
C LEU A 82 13.21 -8.20 6.52
N VAL A 83 13.85 -8.42 7.66
CA VAL A 83 13.23 -8.85 8.91
C VAL A 83 13.74 -8.04 10.09
N VAL A 84 12.97 -7.96 11.16
CA VAL A 84 13.45 -7.38 12.42
C VAL A 84 14.55 -8.28 12.98
N ARG A 85 15.74 -7.69 13.21
CA ARG A 85 16.93 -8.42 13.67
C ARG A 85 16.71 -9.12 14.99
N GLY A 86 17.03 -10.41 15.02
CA GLY A 86 16.97 -11.24 16.23
C GLY A 86 15.56 -11.43 16.79
N GLN A 87 14.51 -11.11 16.04
CA GLN A 87 13.12 -11.33 16.44
C GLN A 87 12.50 -12.46 15.63
N VAL A 88 11.90 -13.41 16.32
CA VAL A 88 11.06 -14.48 15.77
C VAL A 88 9.69 -14.41 16.41
N LEU A 89 8.65 -14.56 15.63
CA LEU A 89 7.27 -14.58 16.09
C LEU A 89 6.82 -16.02 16.29
N ALA A 90 6.42 -16.38 17.52
CA ALA A 90 5.78 -17.64 17.83
C ALA A 90 4.26 -17.45 17.84
N LEU A 91 3.54 -18.19 17.00
CA LEU A 91 2.08 -18.13 16.87
C LEU A 91 1.44 -19.23 17.72
N ALA A 92 0.64 -18.83 18.69
CA ALA A 92 -0.03 -19.70 19.67
C ALA A 92 0.91 -20.79 20.24
N PRO A 93 2.09 -20.39 20.82
CA PRO A 93 3.06 -21.35 21.31
C PRO A 93 2.54 -22.08 22.52
N THR A 94 2.94 -23.37 22.66
CA THR A 94 2.69 -24.12 23.89
C THR A 94 3.63 -23.69 25.03
N ALA A 95 3.23 -23.93 26.28
CA ALA A 95 4.08 -23.66 27.44
C ALA A 95 5.41 -24.41 27.35
N GLU A 96 5.38 -25.66 26.85
CA GLU A 96 6.57 -26.51 26.66
C GLU A 96 7.46 -25.97 25.54
N GLY A 97 6.88 -25.50 24.41
CA GLY A 97 7.62 -24.85 23.34
C GLY A 97 8.38 -23.61 23.83
N LEU A 98 7.71 -22.76 24.61
CA LEU A 98 8.36 -21.60 25.24
C LEU A 98 9.43 -22.01 26.27
N ALA A 99 9.17 -23.06 27.06
CA ALA A 99 10.19 -23.56 28.01
C ALA A 99 11.44 -24.05 27.28
N ARG A 100 11.28 -24.81 26.19
CA ARG A 100 12.43 -25.24 25.35
C ARG A 100 13.16 -24.05 24.72
N ALA A 101 12.44 -23.04 24.24
CA ALA A 101 13.03 -21.83 23.70
C ALA A 101 13.86 -21.10 24.75
N ARG A 102 13.32 -20.91 25.98
CA ARG A 102 14.07 -20.28 27.10
C ARG A 102 15.32 -21.07 27.48
N ALA A 103 15.23 -22.41 27.56
CA ALA A 103 16.37 -23.26 27.82
C ALA A 103 17.47 -23.15 26.76
N ALA A 104 17.11 -22.82 25.53
CA ALA A 104 18.05 -22.54 24.43
C ALA A 104 18.53 -21.08 24.40
N GLY A 105 18.21 -20.27 25.40
CA GLY A 105 18.68 -18.89 25.55
C GLY A 105 17.83 -17.83 24.87
N PHE A 106 16.64 -18.19 24.33
CA PHE A 106 15.69 -17.19 23.84
C PHE A 106 15.02 -16.47 24.99
N THR A 107 14.72 -15.18 24.80
CA THR A 107 13.94 -14.38 25.72
C THR A 107 12.57 -14.08 25.11
N ASP A 108 11.51 -14.50 25.76
CA ASP A 108 10.15 -14.14 25.36
C ASP A 108 9.84 -12.70 25.79
N GLN A 109 9.25 -11.97 24.89
CA GLN A 109 8.65 -10.66 25.15
C GLN A 109 7.19 -10.84 25.59
N ALA A 110 6.57 -9.76 26.07
CA ALA A 110 5.19 -9.79 26.46
C ALA A 110 4.28 -10.33 25.31
N PRO A 111 3.43 -11.33 25.57
CA PRO A 111 2.53 -11.85 24.56
C PRO A 111 1.62 -10.76 23.99
N ARG A 112 1.42 -10.80 22.69
CA ARG A 112 0.45 -9.96 21.98
C ARG A 112 -0.83 -10.75 21.79
N ARG A 113 -1.80 -10.50 22.65
CA ARG A 113 -3.13 -11.12 22.56
C ARG A 113 -3.99 -10.27 21.66
N LEU A 114 -4.32 -10.78 20.49
CA LEU A 114 -5.18 -10.17 19.48
C LEU A 114 -6.59 -10.76 19.65
N GLU A 115 -7.25 -10.41 20.76
CA GLU A 115 -8.50 -11.04 21.21
C GLU A 115 -9.61 -10.95 20.17
N SER A 116 -9.74 -9.78 19.51
CA SER A 116 -10.68 -9.57 18.43
C SER A 116 -10.45 -10.47 17.20
N LEU A 117 -9.26 -11.05 17.06
CA LEU A 117 -8.92 -12.04 16.02
C LEU A 117 -8.78 -13.46 16.58
N GLY A 118 -8.80 -13.65 17.91
CA GLY A 118 -8.58 -14.95 18.56
C GLY A 118 -7.15 -15.47 18.36
N LEU A 119 -6.16 -14.59 18.31
CA LEU A 119 -4.76 -14.93 18.08
C LEU A 119 -3.91 -14.51 19.28
N GLU A 120 -2.91 -15.34 19.58
CA GLU A 120 -1.82 -15.00 20.50
C GLU A 120 -0.49 -15.14 19.77
N ILE A 121 0.33 -14.10 19.84
CA ILE A 121 1.67 -14.03 19.24
C ILE A 121 2.66 -13.70 20.33
N VAL A 122 3.69 -14.54 20.50
CA VAL A 122 4.79 -14.28 21.43
C VAL A 122 6.05 -13.94 20.64
N PRO A 123 6.50 -12.67 20.66
CA PRO A 123 7.78 -12.32 20.09
C PRO A 123 8.91 -12.92 20.93
N LEU A 124 9.83 -13.62 20.28
CA LEU A 124 11.01 -14.24 20.89
C LEU A 124 12.26 -13.51 20.42
N ARG A 125 13.09 -13.07 21.37
CA ARG A 125 14.40 -12.50 21.06
C ARG A 125 15.44 -13.61 21.03
N ALA A 126 16.21 -13.68 19.94
CA ALA A 126 17.29 -14.63 19.76
C ALA A 126 18.44 -14.40 20.78
N PRO A 127 19.16 -15.45 21.17
CA PRO A 127 20.37 -15.33 21.97
C PRO A 127 21.41 -14.41 21.29
N ALA A 128 22.25 -13.76 22.11
CA ALA A 128 23.31 -12.90 21.60
C ALA A 128 24.22 -13.66 20.65
N GLY A 129 24.61 -13.02 19.54
CA GLY A 129 25.49 -13.61 18.53
C GLY A 129 24.79 -14.55 17.53
N GLN A 130 23.51 -14.90 17.71
CA GLN A 130 22.74 -15.70 16.78
C GLN A 130 22.03 -14.82 15.76
N SER A 131 22.18 -15.11 14.45
CA SER A 131 21.43 -14.43 13.41
C SER A 131 19.95 -14.83 13.44
N THR A 132 19.07 -13.99 12.87
CA THR A 132 17.63 -14.29 12.83
C THR A 132 17.33 -15.58 12.06
N ARG A 133 18.11 -15.89 11.01
CA ARG A 133 18.01 -17.17 10.26
C ARG A 133 18.34 -18.39 11.13
N GLN A 134 19.41 -18.30 11.93
CA GLN A 134 19.78 -19.37 12.86
C GLN A 134 18.74 -19.53 13.96
N ALA A 135 18.22 -18.42 14.49
CA ALA A 135 17.22 -18.41 15.54
C ALA A 135 15.96 -19.20 15.15
N ILE A 136 15.38 -18.90 13.98
CA ILE A 136 14.18 -19.62 13.53
C ILE A 136 14.45 -21.09 13.25
N GLN A 137 15.62 -21.44 12.70
CA GLN A 137 16.00 -22.82 12.48
C GLN A 137 16.16 -23.59 13.81
N THR A 138 16.72 -22.96 14.82
CA THR A 138 16.84 -23.54 16.16
C THR A 138 15.46 -23.80 16.77
N LEU A 139 14.55 -22.83 16.73
CA LEU A 139 13.18 -23.00 17.25
C LEU A 139 12.42 -24.12 16.55
N ARG A 140 12.47 -24.19 15.21
CA ARG A 140 11.84 -25.25 14.45
C ARG A 140 12.39 -26.66 14.73
N LYS A 141 13.67 -26.76 15.12
CA LYS A 141 14.27 -28.04 15.56
C LYS A 141 13.85 -28.41 16.98
N LEU A 142 13.80 -27.42 17.89
CA LEU A 142 13.43 -27.64 19.29
C LEU A 142 11.93 -27.94 19.47
N ASP A 143 11.11 -27.38 18.60
CA ASP A 143 9.65 -27.49 18.65
C ASP A 143 9.07 -27.65 17.24
N PRO A 144 9.18 -28.84 16.61
CA PRO A 144 8.75 -29.08 15.24
C PRO A 144 7.23 -28.89 15.02
N ALA A 145 6.43 -29.01 16.08
CA ALA A 145 4.99 -28.77 16.05
C ALA A 145 4.62 -27.30 16.23
N GLY A 146 5.55 -26.47 16.68
CA GLY A 146 5.34 -25.04 16.89
C GLY A 146 5.30 -24.26 15.58
N SER A 147 4.58 -23.15 15.58
CA SER A 147 4.49 -22.24 14.45
C SER A 147 5.37 -21.01 14.70
N TYR A 148 6.44 -20.90 13.95
CA TYR A 148 7.43 -19.83 14.07
C TYR A 148 7.66 -19.15 12.72
N ASP A 149 7.64 -17.82 12.70
CA ASP A 149 8.00 -17.05 11.53
C ASP A 149 8.84 -15.83 11.87
N TYR A 150 9.44 -15.24 10.85
CA TYR A 150 10.15 -13.96 10.96
C TYR A 150 9.17 -12.82 11.20
N ASP A 151 9.65 -11.74 11.80
CA ASP A 151 8.93 -10.47 11.77
C ASP A 151 9.37 -9.69 10.52
N HIS A 152 8.75 -10.03 9.38
CA HIS A 152 9.06 -9.45 8.08
C HIS A 152 8.63 -7.98 8.01
N LEU A 153 9.38 -7.18 7.24
CA LEU A 153 9.01 -5.80 6.97
C LEU A 153 8.01 -5.69 5.82
N TYR A 154 7.10 -4.73 5.98
CA TYR A 154 6.11 -4.32 4.99
C TYR A 154 6.25 -2.83 4.74
N SER A 155 6.26 -2.43 3.49
CA SER A 155 6.46 -1.04 3.08
C SER A 155 5.41 -0.59 2.07
N GLY A 156 5.15 0.71 2.01
CA GLY A 156 4.27 1.30 1.01
C GLY A 156 4.78 1.02 -0.41
N SER A 157 3.87 0.67 -1.30
CA SER A 157 4.16 0.41 -2.70
C SER A 157 3.74 1.59 -3.56
N GLY A 158 4.52 2.66 -3.57
CA GLY A 158 4.22 3.85 -4.37
C GLY A 158 5.18 4.99 -4.07
N GLY A 159 5.16 6.01 -4.90
CA GLY A 159 6.06 7.15 -4.77
C GLY A 159 5.42 8.48 -5.18
N LEU A 160 6.10 9.55 -4.80
CA LEU A 160 5.80 10.90 -5.27
C LEU A 160 6.34 11.09 -6.68
N THR A 161 5.59 11.80 -7.52
CA THR A 161 6.07 12.23 -8.83
C THR A 161 6.39 13.73 -8.80
N THR A 162 7.45 14.14 -9.49
CA THR A 162 7.83 15.55 -9.59
C THR A 162 6.77 16.36 -10.34
N GLY A 163 6.23 17.38 -9.69
CA GLY A 163 5.28 18.34 -10.25
C GLY A 163 4.53 19.07 -9.16
N SER A 164 4.76 20.37 -9.02
CA SER A 164 3.94 21.22 -8.16
C SER A 164 2.55 21.37 -8.76
N VAL A 165 1.52 21.28 -7.94
CA VAL A 165 0.13 21.40 -8.37
C VAL A 165 -0.47 22.67 -7.80
N GLY A 166 -1.05 23.47 -8.68
CA GLY A 166 -1.80 24.66 -8.27
C GLY A 166 -3.05 24.30 -7.46
N SER A 167 -3.44 25.19 -6.56
CA SER A 167 -4.69 25.12 -5.79
C SER A 167 -5.88 25.21 -6.74
N GLY A 168 -6.53 24.08 -7.02
CA GLY A 168 -7.80 24.04 -7.73
C GLY A 168 -8.97 24.10 -6.77
N THR A 169 -10.09 24.69 -7.20
CA THR A 169 -11.31 24.88 -6.42
C THR A 169 -11.99 23.55 -6.06
N SER A 170 -12.42 23.46 -4.80
CA SER A 170 -13.20 22.36 -4.25
C SER A 170 -14.61 22.34 -4.82
N GLY A 171 -15.04 21.17 -5.31
CA GLY A 171 -16.46 20.93 -5.62
C GLY A 171 -17.28 20.78 -4.34
N THR A 172 -18.56 21.11 -4.41
CA THR A 172 -19.53 20.92 -3.33
C THR A 172 -19.68 19.43 -3.00
N ALA A 173 -19.54 19.09 -1.72
CA ALA A 173 -19.68 17.73 -1.25
C ALA A 173 -21.14 17.26 -1.34
N ALA A 174 -21.36 16.10 -1.96
CA ALA A 174 -22.66 15.42 -1.92
C ALA A 174 -22.91 14.82 -0.54
N SER A 175 -24.14 14.93 -0.03
CA SER A 175 -24.57 14.30 1.23
C SER A 175 -24.82 12.81 0.99
N GLY A 176 -23.84 11.96 1.33
CA GLY A 176 -24.00 10.51 1.37
C GLY A 176 -24.26 9.99 2.79
N SER A 177 -24.77 8.75 2.93
CA SER A 177 -24.87 8.09 4.22
C SER A 177 -23.48 7.94 4.85
N PRO A 178 -23.34 8.08 6.19
CA PRO A 178 -22.06 7.88 6.86
C PRO A 178 -21.49 6.48 6.59
N TRP A 179 -20.21 6.38 6.27
CA TRP A 179 -19.55 5.11 6.05
C TRP A 179 -18.21 5.05 6.80
N ARG A 180 -17.75 3.83 7.08
CA ARG A 180 -16.60 3.55 7.93
C ARG A 180 -15.55 2.80 7.14
N VAL A 181 -14.28 3.21 7.26
CA VAL A 181 -13.17 2.55 6.56
C VAL A 181 -11.92 2.55 7.43
N GLY A 182 -11.16 1.47 7.34
CA GLY A 182 -9.88 1.29 8.01
C GLY A 182 -8.71 1.54 7.05
N LEU A 183 -7.62 1.99 7.63
CA LEU A 183 -6.33 2.15 6.96
C LEU A 183 -5.25 1.52 7.82
N ILE A 184 -4.43 0.64 7.22
CA ILE A 184 -3.17 0.17 7.80
C ILE A 184 -2.04 0.69 6.92
N ASP A 185 -1.25 1.64 7.46
CA ASP A 185 -0.21 2.35 6.71
C ASP A 185 0.79 3.00 7.68
N SER A 186 1.60 3.93 7.21
CA SER A 186 2.32 4.90 8.02
C SER A 186 1.39 5.98 8.59
N GLY A 187 1.91 6.87 9.42
CA GLY A 187 1.12 7.88 10.13
C GLY A 187 0.41 8.89 9.22
N VAL A 188 -0.75 9.35 9.67
CA VAL A 188 -1.61 10.31 8.96
C VAL A 188 -1.55 11.69 9.61
N ASP A 189 -1.33 12.75 8.81
CA ASP A 189 -1.48 14.14 9.25
C ASP A 189 -2.96 14.50 9.43
N ALA A 190 -3.47 14.28 10.63
CA ALA A 190 -4.88 14.53 10.96
C ALA A 190 -5.30 16.01 10.84
N ALA A 191 -4.34 16.94 10.88
CA ALA A 191 -4.60 18.37 10.76
C ALA A 191 -4.68 18.83 9.29
N HIS A 192 -4.38 17.94 8.34
CA HIS A 192 -4.34 18.29 6.92
C HIS A 192 -5.71 18.76 6.42
N PRO A 193 -5.79 19.89 5.67
CA PRO A 193 -7.06 20.43 5.17
C PRO A 193 -7.90 19.43 4.36
N ALA A 194 -7.26 18.55 3.59
CA ALA A 194 -7.94 17.51 2.79
C ALA A 194 -8.73 16.50 3.63
N LEU A 195 -8.42 16.38 4.92
CA LEU A 195 -9.11 15.46 5.83
C LEU A 195 -10.21 16.13 6.65
N ARG A 196 -10.43 17.45 6.48
CA ARG A 196 -11.52 18.17 7.13
C ARG A 196 -12.85 17.58 6.68
N GLY A 197 -13.70 17.23 7.63
CA GLY A 197 -14.99 16.59 7.36
C GLY A 197 -14.97 15.06 7.57
N ALA A 198 -13.81 14.43 7.59
CA ALA A 198 -13.66 13.08 8.05
C ALA A 198 -13.51 13.03 9.58
N GLN A 199 -14.17 12.04 10.21
CA GLN A 199 -13.93 11.74 11.62
C GLN A 199 -12.77 10.74 11.68
N LEU A 200 -11.60 11.18 12.18
CA LEU A 200 -10.40 10.36 12.24
C LEU A 200 -10.15 9.80 13.64
N GLN A 201 -10.10 8.47 13.73
CA GLN A 201 -9.56 7.74 14.88
C GLN A 201 -8.20 7.13 14.52
N ARG A 202 -7.26 7.15 15.44
CA ARG A 202 -5.89 6.70 15.24
C ARG A 202 -5.48 5.67 16.26
N TRP A 203 -4.60 4.77 15.85
CA TRP A 203 -4.01 3.76 16.70
C TRP A 203 -2.53 3.54 16.30
N GLY A 204 -1.76 3.08 17.28
CA GLY A 204 -0.35 2.74 17.12
C GLY A 204 0.57 3.69 17.86
N CYS A 205 1.85 3.34 17.88
CA CYS A 205 2.96 4.19 18.30
C CYS A 205 2.82 4.76 19.73
N ASP A 206 2.19 4.01 20.63
CA ASP A 206 1.93 4.43 22.04
C ASP A 206 1.29 5.84 22.11
N GLY A 207 0.44 6.15 21.13
CA GLY A 207 -0.26 7.44 21.02
C GLY A 207 0.58 8.58 20.45
N GLN A 208 1.84 8.34 20.11
CA GLN A 208 2.69 9.34 19.46
C GLN A 208 2.26 9.57 18.01
N LEU A 209 2.47 10.77 17.50
CA LEU A 209 2.09 11.15 16.15
C LEU A 209 3.33 11.18 15.26
N HIS A 210 3.31 10.39 14.21
CA HIS A 210 4.35 10.33 13.19
C HIS A 210 3.77 10.56 11.79
N PRO A 211 3.24 11.77 11.47
CA PRO A 211 2.69 12.03 10.15
C PRO A 211 3.69 11.72 9.06
N ASP A 212 3.30 10.90 8.11
CA ASP A 212 4.13 10.47 7.01
C ASP A 212 3.46 10.78 5.67
N VAL A 213 4.27 10.93 4.64
CA VAL A 213 3.83 11.28 3.29
C VAL A 213 2.90 10.22 2.73
N HIS A 214 3.27 8.92 2.88
CA HIS A 214 2.53 7.83 2.26
C HIS A 214 1.16 7.65 2.94
N GLY A 215 1.11 7.49 4.25
CA GLY A 215 -0.15 7.32 4.97
C GLY A 215 -1.10 8.52 4.84
N THR A 216 -0.56 9.75 4.83
CA THR A 216 -1.38 10.96 4.62
C THR A 216 -1.97 11.00 3.21
N ALA A 217 -1.18 10.65 2.18
CA ALA A 217 -1.65 10.61 0.80
C ALA A 217 -2.73 9.53 0.59
N VAL A 218 -2.47 8.31 1.08
CA VAL A 218 -3.44 7.21 1.00
C VAL A 218 -4.72 7.56 1.76
N ALA A 219 -4.63 8.12 2.97
CA ALA A 219 -5.79 8.55 3.74
C ALA A 219 -6.66 9.55 2.96
N SER A 220 -6.06 10.54 2.31
CA SER A 220 -6.80 11.55 1.54
C SER A 220 -7.56 10.99 0.34
N LEU A 221 -7.00 9.95 -0.31
CA LEU A 221 -7.64 9.22 -1.42
C LEU A 221 -8.68 8.21 -0.93
N LEU A 222 -8.53 7.72 0.29
CA LEU A 222 -9.45 6.78 0.91
C LEU A 222 -10.74 7.46 1.38
N VAL A 223 -10.63 8.69 1.90
CA VAL A 223 -11.80 9.42 2.40
C VAL A 223 -12.42 10.38 1.39
N GLY A 224 -11.81 10.55 0.22
CA GLY A 224 -12.27 11.51 -0.79
C GLY A 224 -11.50 11.43 -2.10
N ASP A 225 -11.32 12.58 -2.74
CA ASP A 225 -10.64 12.71 -4.02
C ASP A 225 -9.13 13.04 -3.92
N GLY A 226 -8.56 12.93 -2.72
CA GLY A 226 -7.19 13.32 -2.43
C GLY A 226 -7.03 14.80 -2.00
N ARG A 227 -8.03 15.62 -2.22
CA ARG A 227 -8.05 17.08 -1.89
C ARG A 227 -9.07 17.44 -0.84
N GLN A 228 -10.17 16.71 -0.78
CA GLN A 228 -11.27 16.94 0.14
C GLN A 228 -11.93 15.62 0.54
N ALA A 229 -12.08 15.43 1.86
CA ALA A 229 -12.85 14.30 2.38
C ALA A 229 -14.34 14.44 2.09
N GLN A 230 -15.01 13.31 1.91
CA GLN A 230 -16.46 13.25 1.86
C GLN A 230 -17.05 13.51 3.26
N PRO A 231 -18.14 14.26 3.37
CA PRO A 231 -18.80 14.49 4.65
C PRO A 231 -19.28 13.17 5.31
N GLY A 232 -19.10 13.08 6.62
CA GLY A 232 -19.61 11.95 7.40
C GLY A 232 -18.76 10.68 7.33
N VAL A 233 -17.66 10.66 6.59
CA VAL A 233 -16.76 9.51 6.58
C VAL A 233 -16.04 9.36 7.91
N GLN A 234 -15.97 8.12 8.41
CA GLN A 234 -15.21 7.75 9.61
C GLN A 234 -13.97 6.93 9.18
N LEU A 235 -12.79 7.52 9.35
CA LEU A 235 -11.51 6.91 9.06
C LEU A 235 -10.87 6.37 10.35
N PHE A 236 -10.50 5.09 10.34
CA PHE A 236 -9.76 4.42 11.40
C PHE A 236 -8.37 4.12 10.88
N ALA A 237 -7.37 4.89 11.29
CA ALA A 237 -6.00 4.79 10.79
C ALA A 237 -5.07 4.14 11.81
N ALA A 238 -4.53 2.98 11.47
CA ALA A 238 -3.49 2.30 12.23
C ALA A 238 -2.12 2.65 11.64
N ASP A 239 -1.31 3.41 12.39
CA ASP A 239 0.09 3.66 12.08
C ASP A 239 0.93 2.46 12.55
N VAL A 240 1.41 1.67 11.60
CA VAL A 240 2.25 0.49 11.86
C VAL A 240 3.73 0.75 11.61
N TYR A 241 4.09 1.99 11.23
CA TYR A 241 5.47 2.41 10.99
C TYR A 241 6.07 3.13 12.20
N CYS A 242 5.27 3.92 12.92
CA CYS A 242 5.72 4.70 14.07
C CYS A 242 6.94 5.58 13.77
N GLY A 243 6.99 6.17 12.58
CA GLY A 243 8.12 6.96 12.14
C GLY A 243 9.38 6.14 11.82
N ALA A 244 9.31 4.82 11.86
CA ALA A 244 10.45 3.98 11.51
C ALA A 244 10.76 4.09 10.00
N PRO A 245 11.97 4.46 9.61
CA PRO A 245 12.36 4.55 8.21
C PRO A 245 12.41 3.19 7.52
N THR A 246 12.27 2.12 8.28
CA THR A 246 12.27 0.74 7.82
C THR A 246 10.91 0.25 7.33
N GLY A 247 9.83 0.97 7.61
CA GLY A 247 8.46 0.53 7.35
C GLY A 247 7.82 -0.15 8.56
N GLY A 248 6.62 -0.71 8.35
CA GLY A 248 5.94 -1.55 9.32
C GLY A 248 6.46 -2.99 9.33
N ASN A 249 5.99 -3.79 10.27
CA ASN A 249 6.33 -5.20 10.35
C ASN A 249 5.09 -6.10 10.45
N ALA A 250 5.25 -7.41 10.26
CA ALA A 250 4.15 -8.37 10.27
C ALA A 250 3.33 -8.32 11.57
N LEU A 251 4.02 -8.19 12.71
CA LEU A 251 3.37 -8.08 14.03
C LEU A 251 2.52 -6.81 14.12
N GLY A 252 3.08 -5.66 13.70
CA GLY A 252 2.34 -4.39 13.71
C GLY A 252 1.11 -4.42 12.81
N VAL A 253 1.22 -4.99 11.62
CA VAL A 253 0.06 -5.16 10.70
C VAL A 253 -1.02 -6.05 11.32
N ALA A 254 -0.62 -7.19 11.93
CA ALA A 254 -1.56 -8.07 12.64
C ALA A 254 -2.27 -7.36 13.82
N GLN A 255 -1.54 -6.54 14.57
CA GLN A 255 -2.11 -5.73 15.66
C GLN A 255 -3.06 -4.64 15.13
N GLY A 256 -2.71 -3.98 14.02
CA GLY A 256 -3.58 -3.02 13.33
C GLY A 256 -4.90 -3.65 12.87
N LEU A 257 -4.85 -4.85 12.27
CA LEU A 257 -6.05 -5.61 11.91
C LEU A 257 -6.91 -5.94 13.14
N ALA A 258 -6.28 -6.35 14.25
CA ALA A 258 -7.00 -6.67 15.48
C ALA A 258 -7.69 -5.43 16.07
N TRP A 259 -7.02 -4.28 16.06
CA TRP A 259 -7.63 -3.03 16.51
C TRP A 259 -8.82 -2.63 15.61
N LEU A 260 -8.68 -2.71 14.29
CA LEU A 260 -9.77 -2.40 13.38
C LEU A 260 -10.97 -3.35 13.54
N ALA A 261 -10.71 -4.64 13.80
CA ALA A 261 -11.76 -5.61 14.15
C ALA A 261 -12.46 -5.25 15.46
N GLN A 262 -11.72 -4.82 16.49
CA GLN A 262 -12.27 -4.33 17.75
C GLN A 262 -13.14 -3.09 17.55
N GLN A 263 -12.74 -2.20 16.64
CA GLN A 263 -13.54 -1.03 16.25
C GLN A 263 -14.71 -1.38 15.32
N GLN A 264 -14.93 -2.65 15.00
CA GLN A 264 -16.00 -3.10 14.09
C GLN A 264 -15.91 -2.46 12.69
N VAL A 265 -14.69 -2.18 12.21
CA VAL A 265 -14.45 -1.66 10.87
C VAL A 265 -14.41 -2.83 9.91
N ARG A 266 -15.31 -2.84 8.95
CA ARG A 266 -15.47 -3.98 8.04
C ARG A 266 -14.67 -3.87 6.74
N VAL A 267 -14.41 -2.67 6.22
CA VAL A 267 -13.57 -2.49 5.03
C VAL A 267 -12.24 -1.88 5.44
N VAL A 268 -11.13 -2.50 5.04
CA VAL A 268 -9.78 -2.05 5.41
C VAL A 268 -8.91 -1.97 4.16
N ASN A 269 -8.27 -0.82 3.98
CA ASN A 269 -7.22 -0.61 2.99
C ASN A 269 -5.85 -0.96 3.56
N LEU A 270 -5.08 -1.78 2.82
CA LEU A 270 -3.68 -2.12 3.09
C LEU A 270 -2.82 -1.68 1.89
N SER A 271 -2.27 -0.48 1.97
CA SER A 271 -1.40 0.06 0.91
C SER A 271 0.08 -0.24 1.17
N LEU A 272 0.37 -1.40 1.73
CA LEU A 272 1.70 -1.91 2.05
C LEU A 272 1.88 -3.33 1.52
N VAL A 273 3.11 -3.68 1.21
CA VAL A 273 3.47 -4.98 0.62
C VAL A 273 4.73 -5.56 1.25
N GLY A 274 4.77 -6.88 1.29
CA GLY A 274 5.91 -7.65 1.78
C GLY A 274 5.84 -9.12 1.34
N PRO A 275 6.71 -9.98 1.87
CA PRO A 275 6.71 -11.41 1.59
C PRO A 275 5.55 -12.13 2.29
N ASP A 276 5.32 -13.42 1.90
CA ASP A 276 4.44 -14.30 2.67
C ASP A 276 4.92 -14.43 4.12
N ASN A 277 3.96 -14.45 5.05
CA ASN A 277 4.24 -14.52 6.48
C ASN A 277 3.13 -15.25 7.21
N ALA A 278 3.48 -16.28 7.99
CA ALA A 278 2.49 -17.13 8.66
C ALA A 278 1.64 -16.37 9.69
N VAL A 279 2.22 -15.40 10.39
CA VAL A 279 1.49 -14.58 11.36
C VAL A 279 0.49 -13.66 10.67
N LEU A 280 0.96 -12.94 9.64
CA LEU A 280 0.08 -12.06 8.86
C LEU A 280 -1.02 -12.85 8.15
N LYS A 281 -0.70 -13.99 7.54
CA LYS A 281 -1.67 -14.89 6.90
C LYS A 281 -2.78 -15.30 7.85
N ARG A 282 -2.44 -15.66 9.10
CA ARG A 282 -3.42 -16.02 10.12
C ARG A 282 -4.25 -14.82 10.57
N ALA A 283 -3.64 -13.64 10.70
CA ALA A 283 -4.37 -12.42 11.07
C ALA A 283 -5.35 -12.01 9.97
N VAL A 284 -4.94 -12.06 8.70
CA VAL A 284 -5.79 -11.82 7.52
C VAL A 284 -6.96 -12.81 7.48
N ALA A 285 -6.69 -14.11 7.58
CA ALA A 285 -7.74 -15.13 7.56
C ALA A 285 -8.72 -14.96 8.74
N ALA A 286 -8.22 -14.63 9.94
CA ALA A 286 -9.06 -14.36 11.09
C ALA A 286 -9.91 -13.09 10.96
N ALA A 287 -9.39 -12.04 10.32
CA ALA A 287 -10.13 -10.83 10.02
C ALA A 287 -11.26 -11.09 9.01
N ILE A 288 -10.96 -11.80 7.93
CA ILE A 288 -11.95 -12.19 6.90
C ILE A 288 -13.05 -13.09 7.50
N ALA A 289 -12.69 -14.05 8.33
CA ALA A 289 -13.65 -14.92 9.03
C ALA A 289 -14.60 -14.14 9.96
N ARG A 290 -14.28 -12.90 10.29
CA ARG A 290 -15.14 -11.97 11.07
C ARG A 290 -15.93 -11.02 10.17
N GLY A 291 -15.94 -11.26 8.88
CA GLY A 291 -16.66 -10.46 7.90
C GLY A 291 -15.96 -9.14 7.53
N MET A 292 -14.64 -9.03 7.79
CA MET A 292 -13.88 -7.90 7.26
C MET A 292 -13.54 -8.14 5.78
N VAL A 293 -13.58 -7.07 5.01
CA VAL A 293 -13.19 -7.03 3.59
C VAL A 293 -11.88 -6.27 3.50
N LEU A 294 -10.86 -6.96 3.04
CA LEU A 294 -9.51 -6.41 2.95
C LEU A 294 -9.21 -6.06 1.49
N VAL A 295 -8.82 -4.82 1.25
CA VAL A 295 -8.42 -4.31 -0.07
C VAL A 295 -6.95 -3.96 -0.02
N ALA A 296 -6.15 -4.54 -0.90
CA ALA A 296 -4.70 -4.38 -0.85
C ALA A 296 -4.08 -4.06 -2.20
N ALA A 297 -3.02 -3.27 -2.17
CA ALA A 297 -2.21 -2.99 -3.34
C ALA A 297 -1.43 -4.23 -3.80
N VAL A 298 -1.41 -4.54 -5.11
CA VAL A 298 -0.66 -5.68 -5.64
C VAL A 298 0.86 -5.48 -5.68
N GLY A 299 1.32 -4.24 -5.49
CA GLY A 299 2.74 -3.88 -5.48
C GLY A 299 3.27 -3.31 -6.78
N ASN A 300 4.49 -2.77 -6.72
CA ASN A 300 5.13 -2.04 -7.82
C ASN A 300 6.54 -2.59 -8.14
N ASP A 301 6.72 -3.90 -8.02
CA ASP A 301 8.01 -4.57 -8.26
C ASP A 301 8.21 -5.05 -9.69
N GLY A 302 7.23 -4.75 -10.55
CA GLY A 302 7.21 -5.17 -11.94
C GLY A 302 6.30 -6.38 -12.20
N PRO A 303 5.91 -6.58 -13.46
CA PRO A 303 4.99 -7.63 -13.87
C PRO A 303 5.52 -9.06 -13.70
N ALA A 304 6.85 -9.24 -13.66
CA ALA A 304 7.49 -10.54 -13.46
C ALA A 304 7.86 -10.83 -12.00
N ALA A 305 7.58 -9.89 -11.08
CA ALA A 305 7.83 -10.12 -9.66
C ALA A 305 6.90 -11.19 -9.09
N ALA A 306 7.41 -11.94 -8.09
CA ALA A 306 6.57 -12.85 -7.33
C ALA A 306 5.41 -12.07 -6.67
N PRO A 307 4.23 -12.69 -6.50
CA PRO A 307 3.11 -12.07 -5.82
C PRO A 307 3.50 -11.56 -4.44
N LEU A 308 3.04 -10.35 -4.10
CA LEU A 308 3.28 -9.72 -2.81
C LEU A 308 2.04 -9.83 -1.92
N PHE A 309 2.30 -9.81 -0.62
CA PHE A 309 1.27 -9.94 0.41
C PHE A 309 1.06 -8.60 1.14
N PRO A 310 -0.21 -8.31 1.56
CA PRO A 310 -1.33 -9.24 1.73
C PRO A 310 -2.22 -9.45 0.50
N SER A 311 -2.04 -8.75 -0.62
CA SER A 311 -2.93 -8.87 -1.79
C SER A 311 -3.01 -10.31 -2.36
N ALA A 312 -1.95 -11.10 -2.21
CA ALA A 312 -1.93 -12.49 -2.68
C ALA A 312 -2.51 -13.51 -1.68
N TYR A 313 -3.02 -13.09 -0.52
CA TYR A 313 -3.77 -14.01 0.35
C TYR A 313 -5.19 -14.23 -0.19
N PRO A 314 -5.75 -15.43 -0.01
CA PRO A 314 -7.11 -15.73 -0.42
C PRO A 314 -8.11 -14.71 0.13
N GLN A 315 -9.10 -14.31 -0.67
CA GLN A 315 -10.20 -13.41 -0.32
C GLN A 315 -9.77 -11.97 0.04
N VAL A 316 -8.51 -11.60 -0.18
CA VAL A 316 -8.09 -10.20 -0.17
C VAL A 316 -8.30 -9.64 -1.58
N ILE A 317 -8.98 -8.51 -1.70
CA ILE A 317 -9.21 -7.85 -2.98
C ILE A 317 -7.91 -7.16 -3.41
N GLY A 318 -7.23 -7.73 -4.39
CA GLY A 318 -5.98 -7.19 -4.93
C GLY A 318 -6.24 -6.13 -5.99
N VAL A 319 -5.63 -4.96 -5.82
CA VAL A 319 -5.86 -3.81 -6.70
C VAL A 319 -4.59 -3.43 -7.44
N THR A 320 -4.68 -3.44 -8.78
CA THR A 320 -3.66 -2.89 -9.67
C THR A 320 -3.93 -1.42 -9.99
N ALA A 321 -2.95 -0.75 -10.56
CA ALA A 321 -3.04 0.67 -10.90
C ALA A 321 -2.95 0.94 -12.39
N VAL A 322 -3.82 1.85 -12.88
CA VAL A 322 -3.74 2.39 -14.23
C VAL A 322 -3.42 3.88 -14.23
N ASP A 323 -2.94 4.37 -15.37
CA ASP A 323 -2.79 5.81 -15.63
C ASP A 323 -4.14 6.41 -16.14
N PRO A 324 -4.27 7.75 -16.28
CA PRO A 324 -5.48 8.40 -16.79
C PRO A 324 -5.88 8.03 -18.22
N ARG A 325 -5.09 7.21 -18.91
CA ARG A 325 -5.39 6.67 -20.23
C ARG A 325 -5.72 5.18 -20.17
N ASP A 326 -6.09 4.68 -18.99
CA ASP A 326 -6.44 3.29 -18.69
C ASP A 326 -5.33 2.26 -18.92
N ARG A 327 -4.08 2.69 -19.04
CA ARG A 327 -2.94 1.78 -19.20
C ARG A 327 -2.40 1.36 -17.85
N VAL A 328 -2.27 0.06 -17.64
CA VAL A 328 -1.65 -0.48 -16.42
C VAL A 328 -0.26 0.13 -16.23
N LEU A 329 0.07 0.46 -14.99
CA LEU A 329 1.40 0.99 -14.68
C LEU A 329 2.47 -0.07 -14.97
N PRO A 330 3.56 0.27 -15.68
CA PRO A 330 4.61 -0.67 -16.01
C PRO A 330 5.21 -1.39 -14.81
N GLU A 331 5.25 -0.70 -13.66
CA GLU A 331 5.76 -1.23 -12.40
C GLU A 331 4.74 -2.08 -11.62
N ALA A 332 3.46 -2.07 -11.98
CA ALA A 332 2.44 -2.81 -11.24
C ALA A 332 2.64 -4.32 -11.36
N GLY A 333 2.50 -5.03 -10.24
CA GLY A 333 2.48 -6.48 -10.19
C GLY A 333 1.33 -7.05 -11.02
N ARG A 334 1.54 -8.25 -11.59
CA ARG A 334 0.54 -9.00 -12.37
C ARG A 334 0.37 -10.40 -11.82
N GLY A 335 -0.76 -11.03 -12.09
CA GLY A 335 -1.01 -12.40 -11.69
C GLY A 335 -2.43 -12.61 -11.15
N GLU A 336 -2.67 -13.79 -10.59
CA GLU A 336 -3.98 -14.20 -10.07
C GLU A 336 -4.48 -13.33 -8.89
N GLN A 337 -3.55 -12.64 -8.20
CA GLN A 337 -3.87 -11.72 -7.11
C GLN A 337 -4.45 -10.38 -7.58
N VAL A 338 -4.60 -10.15 -8.87
CA VAL A 338 -5.21 -8.94 -9.42
C VAL A 338 -6.71 -9.16 -9.57
N ASP A 339 -7.51 -8.53 -8.72
CA ASP A 339 -8.98 -8.62 -8.78
C ASP A 339 -9.61 -7.44 -9.52
N LEU A 340 -9.10 -6.22 -9.30
CA LEU A 340 -9.64 -4.98 -9.86
C LEU A 340 -8.50 -4.00 -10.21
N ALA A 341 -8.82 -3.07 -11.11
CA ALA A 341 -7.98 -1.94 -11.44
C ALA A 341 -8.62 -0.62 -10.97
N ALA A 342 -7.80 0.34 -10.58
CA ALA A 342 -8.22 1.72 -10.34
C ALA A 342 -7.13 2.70 -10.81
N VAL A 343 -7.50 3.96 -11.05
CA VAL A 343 -6.52 5.00 -11.37
C VAL A 343 -5.59 5.18 -10.16
N GLY A 344 -4.28 5.01 -10.40
CA GLY A 344 -3.24 5.11 -9.37
C GLY A 344 -2.06 6.00 -9.80
N ALA A 345 -2.23 6.80 -10.86
CA ALA A 345 -1.18 7.72 -11.32
C ALA A 345 -1.74 9.10 -11.62
N GLN A 346 -0.87 10.12 -11.50
CA GLN A 346 -1.20 11.53 -11.68
C GLN A 346 -2.30 12.06 -10.74
N LEU A 347 -2.60 11.30 -9.69
CA LEU A 347 -3.51 11.73 -8.66
C LEU A 347 -2.87 12.81 -7.79
N GLN A 348 -3.65 13.80 -7.41
CA GLN A 348 -3.26 14.76 -6.40
C GLN A 348 -3.66 14.21 -5.03
N ALA A 349 -2.71 14.15 -4.10
CA ALA A 349 -2.95 13.65 -2.76
C ALA A 349 -2.31 14.54 -1.70
N ALA A 350 -2.86 14.51 -0.50
CA ALA A 350 -2.36 15.26 0.66
C ALA A 350 -0.98 14.76 1.10
N THR A 351 -0.14 15.68 1.55
CA THR A 351 1.13 15.35 2.20
C THR A 351 1.32 16.23 3.44
N PRO A 352 2.05 15.76 4.48
CA PRO A 352 2.13 16.49 5.74
C PRO A 352 2.45 17.96 5.60
N GLY A 353 1.88 18.78 6.50
CA GLY A 353 2.05 20.23 6.52
C GLY A 353 1.16 20.98 5.54
N GLY A 354 -0.01 20.45 5.21
CA GLY A 354 -1.02 21.10 4.39
C GLY A 354 -0.69 21.16 2.89
N LYS A 355 0.28 20.36 2.44
CA LYS A 355 0.75 20.33 1.05
C LYS A 355 0.03 19.27 0.25
N PHE A 356 0.08 19.43 -1.09
CA PHE A 356 -0.41 18.43 -2.03
C PHE A 356 0.69 18.08 -3.01
N GLN A 357 0.77 16.81 -3.37
CA GLN A 357 1.71 16.30 -4.37
C GLN A 357 1.04 15.32 -5.31
N ARG A 358 1.63 15.13 -6.48
CA ARG A 358 1.21 14.06 -7.39
C ARG A 358 1.80 12.73 -6.93
N VAL A 359 0.96 11.71 -6.94
CA VAL A 359 1.32 10.36 -6.51
C VAL A 359 1.15 9.36 -7.66
N ARG A 360 1.90 8.22 -7.54
CA ARG A 360 1.88 7.14 -8.51
C ARG A 360 2.18 5.81 -7.83
N GLY A 361 1.40 4.79 -8.14
CA GLY A 361 1.58 3.42 -7.66
C GLY A 361 0.27 2.74 -7.27
N THR A 362 0.32 1.44 -7.08
CA THR A 362 -0.83 0.61 -6.67
C THR A 362 -1.35 0.97 -5.28
N SER A 363 -0.49 1.50 -4.39
CA SER A 363 -0.88 2.04 -3.09
C SER A 363 -1.89 3.20 -3.16
N PHE A 364 -1.98 3.88 -4.29
CA PHE A 364 -2.91 5.00 -4.50
C PHE A 364 -4.15 4.60 -5.30
N ALA A 365 -4.14 3.42 -5.91
CA ALA A 365 -5.30 2.79 -6.53
C ALA A 365 -6.16 2.04 -5.50
N ALA A 366 -5.54 1.26 -4.62
CA ALA A 366 -6.22 0.46 -3.61
C ALA A 366 -7.20 1.26 -2.71
N PRO A 367 -6.85 2.45 -2.17
CA PRO A 367 -7.77 3.22 -1.33
C PRO A 367 -9.05 3.65 -2.07
N ARG A 368 -9.00 3.84 -3.39
CA ARG A 368 -10.17 4.20 -4.20
C ARG A 368 -11.16 3.03 -4.27
N VAL A 369 -10.67 1.81 -4.46
CA VAL A 369 -11.50 0.59 -4.40
C VAL A 369 -12.04 0.36 -2.98
N ALA A 370 -11.21 0.56 -1.95
CA ALA A 370 -11.66 0.42 -0.56
C ALA A 370 -12.74 1.43 -0.18
N ALA A 371 -12.65 2.67 -0.67
CA ALA A 371 -13.68 3.69 -0.48
C ALA A 371 -15.02 3.29 -1.10
N LEU A 372 -15.01 2.82 -2.36
CA LEU A 372 -16.22 2.31 -3.05
C LEU A 372 -16.79 1.10 -2.30
N ALA A 373 -15.95 0.15 -1.89
CA ALA A 373 -16.38 -1.02 -1.11
C ALA A 373 -17.05 -0.60 0.21
N ALA A 374 -16.51 0.41 0.90
CA ALA A 374 -17.08 0.91 2.15
C ALA A 374 -18.44 1.63 1.95
N GLN A 375 -18.61 2.35 0.84
CA GLN A 375 -19.89 2.96 0.48
C GLN A 375 -20.92 1.92 0.10
N LEU A 376 -20.56 0.92 -0.72
CA LEU A 376 -21.44 -0.21 -1.05
C LEU A 376 -21.85 -0.99 0.20
N LEU A 377 -20.94 -1.22 1.12
CA LEU A 377 -21.25 -1.87 2.38
C LEU A 377 -22.20 -1.03 3.26
N ALA A 378 -22.05 0.29 3.27
CA ALA A 378 -22.98 1.16 3.99
C ALA A 378 -24.41 1.08 3.42
N ALA A 379 -24.55 0.89 2.12
CA ALA A 379 -25.84 0.67 1.44
C ALA A 379 -26.36 -0.79 1.61
N GLN A 380 -25.45 -1.76 1.75
CA GLN A 380 -25.74 -3.19 1.86
C GLN A 380 -25.00 -3.81 3.06
N PRO A 381 -25.44 -3.57 4.30
CA PRO A 381 -24.66 -3.92 5.50
C PRO A 381 -24.37 -5.41 5.70
N ASN A 382 -25.13 -6.29 5.05
CA ASN A 382 -24.97 -7.76 5.15
C ASN A 382 -24.11 -8.36 4.03
N ALA A 383 -23.60 -7.54 3.09
CA ALA A 383 -22.73 -8.04 2.02
C ALA A 383 -21.41 -8.59 2.62
N ASP A 384 -20.98 -9.74 2.12
CA ASP A 384 -19.66 -10.31 2.37
C ASP A 384 -18.63 -9.86 1.32
N ALA A 385 -17.39 -10.37 1.41
CA ALA A 385 -16.32 -9.99 0.50
C ALA A 385 -16.61 -10.35 -0.95
N ASP A 386 -17.20 -11.53 -1.20
CA ASP A 386 -17.52 -11.99 -2.56
C ASP A 386 -18.65 -11.16 -3.18
N ALA A 387 -19.69 -10.85 -2.39
CA ALA A 387 -20.78 -9.98 -2.82
C ALA A 387 -20.29 -8.55 -3.14
N LEU A 388 -19.38 -8.00 -2.30
CA LEU A 388 -18.79 -6.69 -2.56
C LEU A 388 -17.88 -6.71 -3.79
N LEU A 389 -17.05 -7.73 -3.95
CA LEU A 389 -16.23 -7.88 -5.15
C LEU A 389 -17.09 -7.99 -6.41
N GLY A 390 -18.18 -8.75 -6.34
CA GLY A 390 -19.18 -8.84 -7.43
C GLY A 390 -19.82 -7.51 -7.76
N ALA A 391 -20.22 -6.74 -6.73
CA ALA A 391 -20.82 -5.41 -6.91
C ALA A 391 -19.84 -4.36 -7.47
N LEU A 392 -18.57 -4.41 -7.05
CA LEU A 392 -17.48 -3.59 -7.61
C LEU A 392 -17.21 -3.96 -9.07
N ALA A 393 -17.14 -5.26 -9.37
CA ALA A 393 -16.93 -5.75 -10.74
C ALA A 393 -18.08 -5.39 -11.69
N ALA A 394 -19.31 -5.37 -11.20
CA ALA A 394 -20.47 -4.94 -11.99
C ALA A 394 -20.43 -3.46 -12.40
N GLN A 395 -19.71 -2.63 -11.67
CA GLN A 395 -19.47 -1.21 -11.96
C GLN A 395 -18.16 -0.99 -12.76
N ALA A 396 -17.31 -2.01 -12.84
CA ALA A 396 -16.02 -1.90 -13.50
C ALA A 396 -16.19 -1.98 -15.03
N ARG A 397 -15.35 -1.20 -15.72
CA ARG A 397 -15.20 -1.29 -17.17
C ARG A 397 -14.13 -2.32 -17.50
N ASP A 398 -14.50 -3.35 -18.21
CA ASP A 398 -13.56 -4.40 -18.66
C ASP A 398 -12.44 -3.81 -19.53
N LEU A 399 -11.20 -4.14 -19.19
CA LEU A 399 -10.01 -3.69 -19.88
C LEU A 399 -9.11 -4.89 -20.19
N GLY A 400 -8.36 -4.80 -21.28
CA GLY A 400 -7.43 -5.86 -21.66
C GLY A 400 -8.11 -6.99 -22.42
N LYS A 401 -7.93 -8.22 -21.96
CA LYS A 401 -8.63 -9.38 -22.51
C LYS A 401 -10.07 -9.43 -21.98
N PRO A 402 -11.06 -9.85 -22.79
CA PRO A 402 -12.42 -9.96 -22.30
C PRO A 402 -12.54 -10.86 -21.05
N GLY A 403 -13.21 -10.35 -20.03
CA GLY A 403 -13.38 -11.02 -18.74
C GLY A 403 -12.14 -10.86 -17.81
N PRO A 404 -12.14 -11.53 -16.65
CA PRO A 404 -11.04 -11.41 -15.70
C PRO A 404 -9.69 -11.82 -16.29
N ASP A 405 -8.68 -10.96 -16.14
CA ASP A 405 -7.33 -11.22 -16.63
C ASP A 405 -6.26 -10.84 -15.59
N PRO A 406 -5.01 -11.36 -15.70
CA PRO A 406 -3.97 -11.13 -14.67
C PRO A 406 -3.38 -9.72 -14.66
N VAL A 407 -3.87 -8.79 -15.52
CA VAL A 407 -3.35 -7.43 -15.67
C VAL A 407 -4.32 -6.42 -15.08
N TYR A 408 -5.60 -6.55 -15.38
CA TYR A 408 -6.67 -5.61 -14.97
C TYR A 408 -7.70 -6.25 -14.02
N GLY A 409 -7.57 -7.56 -13.73
CA GLY A 409 -8.55 -8.29 -12.95
C GLY A 409 -9.91 -8.31 -13.66
N ARG A 410 -10.96 -7.93 -12.95
CA ARG A 410 -12.34 -7.79 -13.46
C ARG A 410 -12.62 -6.42 -14.09
N GLY A 411 -11.60 -5.56 -14.23
CA GLY A 411 -11.71 -4.26 -14.89
C GLY A 411 -11.45 -3.05 -13.99
N LEU A 412 -11.57 -1.88 -14.59
CA LEU A 412 -11.35 -0.57 -13.98
C LEU A 412 -12.61 -0.08 -13.28
N VAL A 413 -12.56 0.07 -11.97
CA VAL A 413 -13.64 0.67 -11.19
C VAL A 413 -13.71 2.19 -11.41
N PRO A 414 -14.90 2.81 -11.31
CA PRO A 414 -15.04 4.27 -11.39
C PRO A 414 -14.28 4.96 -10.25
N GLY A 415 -13.93 6.22 -10.44
CA GLY A 415 -13.42 7.05 -9.35
C GLY A 415 -14.58 7.61 -8.51
N LEU A 416 -14.29 8.00 -7.27
CA LEU A 416 -15.27 8.71 -6.43
C LEU A 416 -15.74 10.04 -7.05
N GLU A 417 -14.92 10.64 -7.90
CA GLU A 417 -15.25 11.83 -8.70
C GLU A 417 -16.22 11.54 -9.85
N ASP A 418 -16.14 10.36 -10.46
CA ASP A 418 -16.99 9.96 -11.60
C ASP A 418 -18.43 9.70 -11.16
N GLU A 419 -18.61 9.11 -9.97
CA GLU A 419 -19.94 8.90 -9.38
C GLU A 419 -20.66 10.23 -9.08
N ARG A 420 -19.92 11.28 -8.69
CA ARG A 420 -20.48 12.62 -8.49
C ARG A 420 -21.01 13.23 -9.79
N ALA A 421 -20.30 13.00 -10.89
CA ALA A 421 -20.75 13.49 -12.21
C ALA A 421 -22.01 12.77 -12.68
N ALA A 422 -22.11 11.46 -12.45
CA ALA A 422 -23.29 10.66 -12.82
C ALA A 422 -24.54 11.02 -12.01
N THR A 423 -24.40 11.23 -10.69
CA THR A 423 -25.52 11.63 -9.82
C THR A 423 -25.99 13.06 -10.09
N SER A 424 -25.08 13.98 -10.44
CA SER A 424 -25.44 15.36 -10.79
C SER A 424 -26.14 15.46 -12.16
N SER A 425 -25.81 14.60 -13.13
CA SER A 425 -26.44 14.55 -14.44
C SER A 425 -27.85 13.89 -14.39
N GLY A 426 -28.02 12.83 -13.59
CA GLY A 426 -29.30 12.18 -13.35
C GLY A 426 -30.32 13.10 -12.67
N GLY A 427 -29.89 13.87 -11.67
CA GLY A 427 -30.75 14.87 -11.00
C GLY A 427 -31.18 16.05 -11.90
N MET A 428 -30.34 16.43 -12.88
CA MET A 428 -30.72 17.47 -13.86
C MET A 428 -31.68 16.95 -14.93
N GLU A 429 -31.63 15.67 -15.28
CA GLU A 429 -32.53 15.04 -16.24
C GLU A 429 -33.92 14.83 -15.65
N GLU A 430 -34.01 14.43 -14.38
CA GLU A 430 -35.24 14.30 -13.61
C GLU A 430 -35.92 15.68 -13.36
N ALA A 431 -35.15 16.72 -13.05
CA ALA A 431 -35.62 18.08 -12.92
C ALA A 431 -36.13 18.67 -14.26
N ARG A 432 -35.50 18.34 -15.39
CA ARG A 432 -35.95 18.73 -16.73
C ARG A 432 -37.21 17.99 -17.19
N SER A 433 -37.36 16.73 -16.74
CA SER A 433 -38.59 15.95 -17.01
C SER A 433 -39.80 16.53 -16.25
N GLN A 434 -39.59 16.94 -14.99
CA GLN A 434 -40.68 17.54 -14.18
C GLN A 434 -41.09 18.92 -14.65
N VAL A 435 -40.21 19.72 -15.26
CA VAL A 435 -40.54 21.04 -15.83
C VAL A 435 -41.25 20.91 -17.18
N ARG A 436 -41.11 19.78 -17.91
CA ARG A 436 -41.83 19.52 -19.15
C ARG A 436 -43.24 18.92 -18.98
N SER A 437 -43.58 18.48 -17.78
CA SER A 437 -44.86 17.85 -17.45
C SER A 437 -45.82 18.73 -16.62
N ALA A 438 -45.51 20.00 -16.44
CA ALA A 438 -46.46 20.98 -15.89
C ALA A 438 -47.35 21.55 -16.98
N PRO A 439 -48.68 21.53 -16.83
CA PRO A 439 -49.65 21.98 -17.82
C PRO A 439 -49.66 23.48 -18.04
#